data_bf523964a60b0eee14ba38e4f048d5eb
#
_entry.id   bf523964a60b0eee14ba38e4f048d5eb
#
_cell.length_a   1.000
_cell.length_b   1.000
_cell.length_c   1.000
_cell.angle_alpha   90.00
_cell.angle_beta   90.00
_cell.angle_gamma   90.00
#
_symmetry.space_group_name_H-M   'P 1'
#
loop_
_entity.id
_entity.type
_entity.pdbx_description
1 polymer ?
#
loop_
_entity_poly.entity_id
_entity_poly.type
_entity_poly.pdbx_seq_one_letter_code
_entity_poly.pdbx_strand_id
1 'polypeptide(L)'
;LNRPVVNVKFSDPAKLRTVTKDNLGKPLSILLDDKVVSTAVVQAVISGGSSSISSEDLDSATELKDLLNAGSLPAKLIEKQVNSVSASLGEEALHRTLVAGYAASAIIVIFMLIVYRLAGIIANLTLLLFAFICLVLLDWMNAAMTLSGIAGFILAVGMAVDANIITYERIKEELREGKSIRSASRSGAKSSFATILDSHATTFIAALVLMMIGTNAVKGFAIVLMMTILVSLVTNVFGSRLLLWLLLKDNAIKRTEWFGVSLKRAAYKAVKPLPDLVKRRNWYLGFSTVVLIVGLIAIMGRGLNPGVDFQSGTRLDLYIGSPFQTSDIAAVIHEEIPSATMKPVVKYGTDGLAATTTFSKPIPAGQLNAVEDKLQERYGAQVSKQESTVDPVIAAEMVKKACYAILIASAGIVLYTGLRFHYLFGIACIIALAHDILIPVALFSALRLEIDLTFIAAVLTIVGYSLNDTIVIFDRIRTNMKQTKLTSARELEELVNRSLWQTMRRSLYTVLTVFIAAVGLLWLGGESIHLFSLALLFGLVSGAYSSIFIAAQVWLILYKRRFLPAG
;
A
#
# COMPACT_ATOMS: atom_id res chain seq x y z
N LEU A 1 41.60 -37.05 17.88
CA LEU A 1 40.62 -36.43 16.99
C LEU A 1 39.33 -36.19 17.79
N ASN A 2 39.19 -34.98 18.39
CA ASN A 2 37.99 -34.58 19.12
C ASN A 2 36.92 -34.18 18.07
N ARG A 3 36.13 -35.14 17.59
CA ARG A 3 34.93 -34.85 16.82
C ARG A 3 33.77 -34.59 17.79
N PRO A 4 32.93 -33.59 17.56
CA PRO A 4 31.71 -33.37 18.33
C PRO A 4 30.81 -34.61 18.20
N VAL A 5 30.17 -35.00 19.30
CA VAL A 5 29.26 -36.15 19.32
C VAL A 5 27.90 -35.76 19.90
N VAL A 6 26.84 -36.23 19.28
CA VAL A 6 25.47 -36.11 19.80
C VAL A 6 25.09 -37.44 20.46
N ASN A 7 24.82 -37.40 21.74
CA ASN A 7 24.36 -38.59 22.47
C ASN A 7 22.84 -38.73 22.29
N VAL A 8 22.41 -39.82 21.69
CA VAL A 8 20.99 -40.10 21.38
C VAL A 8 20.52 -41.25 22.27
N LYS A 9 19.39 -41.05 22.93
CA LYS A 9 18.70 -42.08 23.70
C LYS A 9 17.47 -42.54 22.91
N PHE A 10 17.43 -43.81 22.59
CA PHE A 10 16.34 -44.42 21.84
C PHE A 10 15.17 -44.76 22.76
N SER A 11 13.94 -44.56 22.31
CA SER A 11 12.72 -44.88 23.06
C SER A 11 12.48 -46.39 23.25
N ASP A 12 13.01 -47.21 22.34
CA ASP A 12 12.92 -48.68 22.40
C ASP A 12 14.33 -49.32 22.46
N PRO A 13 14.89 -49.49 23.65
CA PRO A 13 16.20 -50.13 23.85
C PRO A 13 16.24 -51.60 23.37
N ALA A 14 15.11 -52.34 23.46
CA ALA A 14 15.05 -53.74 23.07
C ALA A 14 15.18 -53.89 21.54
N LYS A 15 14.49 -53.03 20.79
CA LYS A 15 14.58 -52.98 19.33
C LYS A 15 15.98 -52.59 18.87
N LEU A 16 16.60 -51.58 19.49
CA LEU A 16 17.98 -51.18 19.18
C LEU A 16 18.96 -52.32 19.40
N ARG A 17 18.82 -53.05 20.52
CA ARG A 17 19.63 -54.26 20.83
C ARG A 17 19.51 -55.33 19.76
N THR A 18 18.29 -55.65 19.31
CA THR A 18 18.01 -56.62 18.25
C THR A 18 18.65 -56.21 16.95
N VAL A 19 18.38 -54.96 16.50
CA VAL A 19 18.93 -54.43 15.25
C VAL A 19 20.46 -54.41 15.24
N THR A 20 21.09 -53.98 16.33
CA THR A 20 22.57 -53.97 16.43
C THR A 20 23.17 -55.36 16.54
N LYS A 21 22.45 -56.32 17.13
CA LYS A 21 22.88 -57.74 17.18
C LYS A 21 22.86 -58.39 15.80
N ASP A 22 21.79 -58.15 15.02
CA ASP A 22 21.58 -58.78 13.70
C ASP A 22 22.44 -58.14 12.60
N ASN A 23 22.97 -56.95 12.85
CA ASN A 23 23.80 -56.19 11.89
C ASN A 23 25.21 -55.89 12.42
N LEU A 24 25.74 -56.70 13.31
CA LEU A 24 27.11 -56.56 13.82
C LEU A 24 28.11 -56.58 12.65
N GLY A 25 29.01 -55.60 12.57
CA GLY A 25 30.00 -55.45 11.50
C GLY A 25 29.42 -54.84 10.18
N LYS A 26 28.12 -54.54 10.13
CA LYS A 26 27.48 -53.89 8.94
C LYS A 26 27.22 -52.41 9.18
N PRO A 27 27.14 -51.61 8.12
CA PRO A 27 26.73 -50.23 8.25
C PRO A 27 25.24 -50.11 8.64
N LEU A 28 24.96 -49.29 9.63
CA LEU A 28 23.60 -48.90 10.07
C LEU A 28 23.42 -47.41 9.84
N SER A 29 22.40 -47.08 9.09
CA SER A 29 22.06 -45.66 8.80
C SER A 29 20.93 -45.19 9.70
N ILE A 30 21.09 -43.98 10.24
CA ILE A 30 20.05 -43.27 10.95
C ILE A 30 19.39 -42.32 9.94
N LEU A 31 18.08 -42.51 9.75
CA LEU A 31 17.28 -41.67 8.86
C LEU A 31 16.39 -40.73 9.66
N LEU A 32 16.26 -39.52 9.19
CA LEU A 32 15.31 -38.53 9.66
C LEU A 32 14.56 -38.00 8.44
N ASP A 33 13.24 -38.16 8.39
CA ASP A 33 12.40 -37.80 7.24
C ASP A 33 12.93 -38.34 5.89
N ASP A 34 13.27 -39.64 5.86
CA ASP A 34 13.85 -40.36 4.72
C ASP A 34 15.22 -39.86 4.24
N LYS A 35 15.84 -38.90 4.93
CA LYS A 35 17.22 -38.46 4.69
C LYS A 35 18.18 -39.18 5.62
N VAL A 36 19.31 -39.67 5.08
CA VAL A 36 20.35 -40.27 5.89
C VAL A 36 21.11 -39.19 6.65
N VAL A 37 20.97 -39.19 7.97
CA VAL A 37 21.66 -38.25 8.87
C VAL A 37 23.07 -38.71 9.21
N SER A 38 23.22 -40.02 9.45
CA SER A 38 24.50 -40.61 9.77
C SER A 38 24.52 -42.10 9.38
N THR A 39 25.67 -42.59 8.95
CA THR A 39 25.91 -44.01 8.70
C THR A 39 27.17 -44.43 9.48
N ALA A 40 27.03 -45.41 10.35
CA ALA A 40 28.12 -45.92 11.14
C ALA A 40 28.13 -47.45 11.13
N VAL A 41 29.31 -48.05 11.19
CA VAL A 41 29.44 -49.52 11.32
C VAL A 41 29.16 -49.93 12.76
N VAL A 42 28.29 -50.91 12.94
CA VAL A 42 27.95 -51.46 14.25
C VAL A 42 29.14 -52.22 14.83
N GLN A 43 29.86 -51.66 15.80
CA GLN A 43 31.05 -52.27 16.41
C GLN A 43 30.72 -53.21 17.57
N ALA A 44 29.60 -52.98 18.26
CA ALA A 44 29.13 -53.77 19.38
C ALA A 44 27.60 -53.74 19.51
N VAL A 45 27.05 -54.77 20.20
CA VAL A 45 25.61 -54.79 20.51
C VAL A 45 25.28 -53.74 21.55
N ILE A 46 24.38 -52.83 21.22
CA ILE A 46 23.98 -51.74 22.10
C ILE A 46 22.82 -52.19 22.98
N SER A 47 23.10 -52.53 24.25
CA SER A 47 22.07 -52.98 25.19
C SER A 47 21.52 -51.88 26.11
N GLY A 48 22.21 -50.74 26.19
CA GLY A 48 21.85 -49.62 27.08
C GLY A 48 20.86 -48.61 26.49
N GLY A 49 20.43 -48.79 25.24
CA GLY A 49 19.46 -47.88 24.60
C GLY A 49 20.00 -46.48 24.26
N SER A 50 21.32 -46.26 24.42
CA SER A 50 21.96 -44.98 24.06
C SER A 50 23.07 -45.21 23.05
N SER A 51 23.22 -44.32 22.09
CA SER A 51 24.29 -44.34 21.08
C SER A 51 24.81 -42.90 20.87
N SER A 52 26.04 -42.80 20.36
CA SER A 52 26.65 -41.51 20.02
C SER A 52 26.81 -41.38 18.52
N ILE A 53 26.35 -40.28 17.97
CA ILE A 53 26.49 -39.92 16.56
C ILE A 53 27.60 -38.90 16.46
N SER A 54 28.65 -39.16 15.69
CA SER A 54 29.73 -38.19 15.44
C SER A 54 29.36 -37.26 14.29
N SER A 55 29.55 -35.96 14.51
CA SER A 55 29.39 -34.91 13.49
C SER A 55 30.74 -34.40 13.00
N GLU A 56 30.76 -33.76 11.86
CA GLU A 56 31.97 -33.18 11.26
C GLU A 56 32.44 -31.92 12.02
N ASP A 57 31.49 -31.09 12.44
CA ASP A 57 31.71 -29.86 13.18
C ASP A 57 30.69 -29.66 14.31
N LEU A 58 30.90 -28.62 15.13
CA LEU A 58 30.06 -28.28 16.27
C LEU A 58 28.68 -27.76 15.88
N ASP A 59 28.60 -27.06 14.76
CA ASP A 59 27.35 -26.44 14.26
C ASP A 59 26.40 -27.54 13.77
N SER A 60 26.89 -28.49 12.96
CA SER A 60 26.14 -29.68 12.54
C SER A 60 25.70 -30.57 13.71
N ALA A 61 26.56 -30.70 14.77
CA ALA A 61 26.19 -31.43 15.97
C ALA A 61 25.08 -30.73 16.76
N THR A 62 25.10 -29.39 16.82
CA THR A 62 24.08 -28.59 17.50
C THR A 62 22.76 -28.66 16.76
N GLU A 63 22.79 -28.49 15.43
CA GLU A 63 21.60 -28.59 14.57
C GLU A 63 20.95 -29.98 14.71
N LEU A 64 21.75 -31.07 14.63
CA LEU A 64 21.25 -32.43 14.82
C LEU A 64 20.64 -32.63 16.19
N LYS A 65 21.29 -32.14 17.26
CA LYS A 65 20.76 -32.18 18.63
C LYS A 65 19.41 -31.48 18.74
N ASP A 66 19.31 -30.30 18.20
CA ASP A 66 18.08 -29.48 18.27
C ASP A 66 16.94 -30.11 17.44
N LEU A 67 17.27 -30.68 16.29
CA LEU A 67 16.34 -31.42 15.43
C LEU A 67 15.80 -32.68 16.13
N LEU A 68 16.67 -33.49 16.76
CA LEU A 68 16.27 -34.68 17.50
C LEU A 68 15.48 -34.36 18.77
N ASN A 69 15.80 -33.26 19.46
CA ASN A 69 15.05 -32.79 20.62
C ASN A 69 13.67 -32.19 20.28
N ALA A 70 13.52 -31.62 19.09
CA ALA A 70 12.21 -31.14 18.60
C ALA A 70 11.19 -32.29 18.47
N GLY A 71 11.69 -33.54 18.31
CA GLY A 71 10.85 -34.72 18.23
C GLY A 71 10.09 -34.87 16.92
N SER A 72 9.34 -35.95 16.78
CA SER A 72 8.45 -36.14 15.63
C SER A 72 7.21 -35.27 15.78
N LEU A 73 6.88 -34.49 14.73
CA LEU A 73 5.61 -33.76 14.68
C LEU A 73 4.43 -34.76 14.72
N PRO A 74 3.37 -34.46 15.49
CA PRO A 74 2.20 -35.35 15.61
C PRO A 74 1.41 -35.47 14.31
N ALA A 75 1.66 -34.54 13.33
CA ALA A 75 1.06 -34.53 12.01
C ALA A 75 2.06 -34.02 10.97
N LYS A 76 1.90 -34.49 9.73
CA LYS A 76 2.72 -34.01 8.61
C LYS A 76 2.41 -32.55 8.34
N LEU A 77 3.42 -31.69 8.36
CA LEU A 77 3.28 -30.30 7.91
C LEU A 77 3.26 -30.26 6.38
N ILE A 78 2.32 -29.51 5.84
CA ILE A 78 2.21 -29.25 4.41
C ILE A 78 2.33 -27.75 4.21
N GLU A 79 3.30 -27.35 3.41
CA GLU A 79 3.46 -25.93 3.04
C GLU A 79 2.26 -25.49 2.21
N LYS A 80 1.56 -24.44 2.70
CA LYS A 80 0.36 -23.88 2.05
C LYS A 80 0.64 -22.57 1.34
N GLN A 81 1.67 -21.87 1.78
CA GLN A 81 2.13 -20.64 1.17
C GLN A 81 3.62 -20.46 1.42
N VAL A 82 4.37 -20.17 0.37
CA VAL A 82 5.81 -19.88 0.44
C VAL A 82 6.06 -18.58 -0.33
N ASN A 83 6.78 -17.66 0.30
CA ASN A 83 7.32 -16.48 -0.33
C ASN A 83 8.81 -16.44 -0.02
N SER A 84 9.65 -16.56 -1.02
CA SER A 84 11.10 -16.48 -0.91
C SER A 84 11.63 -15.40 -1.84
N VAL A 85 12.58 -14.62 -1.35
CA VAL A 85 13.23 -13.54 -2.10
C VAL A 85 14.73 -13.67 -1.89
N SER A 86 15.50 -13.68 -2.97
CA SER A 86 16.97 -13.66 -2.85
C SER A 86 17.44 -12.37 -2.18
N ALA A 87 18.49 -12.48 -1.36
CA ALA A 87 19.03 -11.34 -0.59
C ALA A 87 19.41 -10.16 -1.49
N SER A 88 20.01 -10.43 -2.66
CA SER A 88 20.39 -9.42 -3.65
C SER A 88 19.19 -8.64 -4.20
N LEU A 89 18.09 -9.33 -4.53
CA LEU A 89 16.84 -8.68 -4.97
C LEU A 89 16.20 -7.84 -3.86
N GLY A 90 16.25 -8.34 -2.63
CA GLY A 90 15.74 -7.60 -1.47
C GLY A 90 16.51 -6.30 -1.23
N GLU A 91 17.85 -6.34 -1.29
CA GLU A 91 18.73 -5.19 -1.13
C GLU A 91 18.51 -4.16 -2.25
N GLU A 92 18.47 -4.61 -3.50
CA GLU A 92 18.24 -3.74 -4.64
C GLU A 92 16.85 -3.07 -4.58
N ALA A 93 15.79 -3.84 -4.27
CA ALA A 93 14.44 -3.30 -4.12
C ALA A 93 14.35 -2.28 -2.98
N LEU A 94 15.03 -2.53 -1.85
CA LEU A 94 15.14 -1.60 -0.75
C LEU A 94 15.84 -0.30 -1.19
N HIS A 95 17.02 -0.42 -1.82
CA HIS A 95 17.78 0.75 -2.28
C HIS A 95 16.97 1.59 -3.26
N ARG A 96 16.37 0.99 -4.29
CA ARG A 96 15.52 1.68 -5.27
C ARG A 96 14.34 2.38 -4.59
N THR A 97 13.68 1.70 -3.64
CA THR A 97 12.53 2.27 -2.92
C THR A 97 12.94 3.44 -2.03
N LEU A 98 14.10 3.38 -1.38
CA LEU A 98 14.62 4.51 -0.60
C LEU A 98 14.97 5.71 -1.49
N VAL A 99 15.60 5.49 -2.65
CA VAL A 99 15.87 6.56 -3.63
C VAL A 99 14.57 7.21 -4.08
N ALA A 100 13.53 6.41 -4.38
CA ALA A 100 12.18 6.91 -4.70
C ALA A 100 11.62 7.79 -3.58
N GLY A 101 11.76 7.36 -2.32
CA GLY A 101 11.31 8.07 -1.14
C GLY A 101 12.03 9.41 -0.94
N TYR A 102 13.36 9.43 -1.08
CA TYR A 102 14.14 10.66 -0.99
C TYR A 102 13.80 11.64 -2.10
N ALA A 103 13.68 11.17 -3.35
CA ALA A 103 13.33 12.01 -4.49
C ALA A 103 11.93 12.61 -4.34
N ALA A 104 10.93 11.80 -4.01
CA ALA A 104 9.56 12.26 -3.77
C ALA A 104 9.50 13.27 -2.61
N SER A 105 10.15 12.97 -1.48
CA SER A 105 10.21 13.85 -0.32
C SER A 105 10.86 15.19 -0.65
N ALA A 106 11.96 15.20 -1.40
CA ALA A 106 12.64 16.43 -1.83
C ALA A 106 11.72 17.29 -2.71
N ILE A 107 11.00 16.69 -3.65
CA ILE A 107 10.04 17.41 -4.51
C ILE A 107 8.90 18.00 -3.67
N ILE A 108 8.36 17.23 -2.70
CA ILE A 108 7.30 17.71 -1.78
C ILE A 108 7.81 18.86 -0.92
N VAL A 109 9.01 18.78 -0.37
CA VAL A 109 9.66 19.85 0.43
C VAL A 109 9.78 21.13 -0.41
N ILE A 110 10.29 21.02 -1.64
CA ILE A 110 10.44 22.15 -2.57
C ILE A 110 9.06 22.73 -2.92
N PHE A 111 8.07 21.88 -3.21
CA PHE A 111 6.70 22.30 -3.49
C PHE A 111 6.12 23.11 -2.33
N MET A 112 6.27 22.64 -1.09
CA MET A 112 5.78 23.34 0.10
C MET A 112 6.46 24.70 0.28
N LEU A 113 7.77 24.82 0.04
CA LEU A 113 8.50 26.08 0.11
C LEU A 113 8.01 27.08 -0.94
N ILE A 114 7.83 26.67 -2.18
CA ILE A 114 7.40 27.54 -3.28
C ILE A 114 5.98 28.03 -3.05
N VAL A 115 5.05 27.15 -2.67
CA VAL A 115 3.61 27.46 -2.59
C VAL A 115 3.26 28.17 -1.29
N TYR A 116 3.85 27.76 -0.17
CA TYR A 116 3.46 28.24 1.18
C TYR A 116 4.54 29.12 1.83
N ARG A 117 5.72 29.21 1.24
CA ARG A 117 6.82 30.08 1.71
C ARG A 117 7.13 29.84 3.19
N LEU A 118 6.92 30.84 4.07
CA LEU A 118 7.18 30.74 5.49
C LEU A 118 6.39 29.62 6.18
N ALA A 119 5.09 29.50 5.88
CA ALA A 119 4.27 28.40 6.36
C ALA A 119 4.78 27.05 5.82
N GLY A 120 5.34 27.03 4.61
CA GLY A 120 6.02 25.87 4.03
C GLY A 120 7.28 25.45 4.79
N ILE A 121 8.05 26.38 5.34
CA ILE A 121 9.20 26.06 6.22
C ILE A 121 8.70 25.32 7.45
N ILE A 122 7.63 25.80 8.08
CA ILE A 122 7.04 25.15 9.26
C ILE A 122 6.51 23.75 8.91
N ALA A 123 5.83 23.62 7.75
CA ALA A 123 5.37 22.32 7.28
C ALA A 123 6.53 21.34 7.10
N ASN A 124 7.64 21.78 6.52
CA ASN A 124 8.80 20.94 6.29
C ASN A 124 9.50 20.56 7.61
N LEU A 125 9.56 21.45 8.60
CA LEU A 125 10.06 21.11 9.94
C LEU A 125 9.17 20.07 10.63
N THR A 126 7.85 20.21 10.53
CA THR A 126 6.93 19.22 11.10
C THR A 126 6.93 17.91 10.32
N LEU A 127 7.21 17.93 9.02
CA LEU A 127 7.40 16.74 8.21
C LEU A 127 8.68 15.99 8.58
N LEU A 128 9.79 16.70 8.83
CA LEU A 128 11.02 16.09 9.35
C LEU A 128 10.79 15.45 10.73
N LEU A 129 10.11 16.17 11.61
CA LEU A 129 9.74 15.65 12.94
C LEU A 129 8.82 14.42 12.82
N PHE A 130 7.86 14.44 11.89
CA PHE A 130 7.00 13.32 11.57
C PHE A 130 7.81 12.08 11.15
N ALA A 131 8.71 12.25 10.17
CA ALA A 131 9.55 11.16 9.69
C ALA A 131 10.43 10.60 10.81
N PHE A 132 11.06 11.47 11.61
CA PHE A 132 11.88 11.06 12.74
C PHE A 132 11.09 10.26 13.78
N ILE A 133 9.93 10.76 14.22
CA ILE A 133 9.10 10.05 15.21
C ILE A 133 8.62 8.70 14.66
N CYS A 134 8.23 8.63 13.37
CA CYS A 134 7.83 7.37 12.76
C CYS A 134 8.97 6.35 12.76
N LEU A 135 10.20 6.75 12.42
CA LEU A 135 11.36 5.85 12.44
C LEU A 135 11.67 5.38 13.86
N VAL A 136 11.65 6.27 14.85
CA VAL A 136 11.86 5.90 16.26
C VAL A 136 10.79 4.93 16.76
N LEU A 137 9.52 5.13 16.37
CA LEU A 137 8.44 4.21 16.77
C LEU A 137 8.59 2.84 16.10
N LEU A 138 8.99 2.77 14.82
CA LEU A 138 9.25 1.51 14.14
C LEU A 138 10.39 0.74 14.78
N ASP A 139 11.48 1.43 15.15
CA ASP A 139 12.61 0.85 15.86
C ASP A 139 12.18 0.34 17.26
N TRP A 140 11.48 1.18 18.02
CA TRP A 140 10.99 0.81 19.36
C TRP A 140 10.05 -0.41 19.35
N MET A 141 9.22 -0.53 18.30
CA MET A 141 8.32 -1.67 18.12
C MET A 141 9.03 -2.93 17.62
N ASN A 142 10.35 -2.87 17.32
CA ASN A 142 11.08 -3.92 16.60
C ASN A 142 10.33 -4.41 15.34
N ALA A 143 9.69 -3.47 14.64
CA ALA A 143 8.86 -3.78 13.49
C ALA A 143 9.71 -4.09 12.26
N ALA A 144 9.61 -5.31 11.73
CA ALA A 144 10.22 -5.63 10.45
C ALA A 144 9.52 -4.85 9.33
N MET A 145 10.25 -3.98 8.66
CA MET A 145 9.71 -3.21 7.53
C MET A 145 9.68 -4.08 6.27
N THR A 146 8.48 -4.38 5.79
CA THR A 146 8.28 -4.99 4.47
C THR A 146 8.42 -3.92 3.37
N LEU A 147 8.72 -4.32 2.12
CA LEU A 147 8.78 -3.38 0.99
C LEU A 147 7.46 -2.60 0.82
N SER A 148 6.32 -3.27 1.01
CA SER A 148 5.01 -2.59 1.03
C SER A 148 4.87 -1.62 2.21
N GLY A 149 5.46 -1.92 3.38
CA GLY A 149 5.52 -1.02 4.52
C GLY A 149 6.33 0.25 4.23
N ILE A 150 7.49 0.11 3.56
CA ILE A 150 8.30 1.24 3.13
C ILE A 150 7.55 2.09 2.09
N ALA A 151 6.89 1.45 1.11
CA ALA A 151 6.04 2.15 0.16
C ALA A 151 4.90 2.92 0.85
N GLY A 152 4.27 2.30 1.88
CA GLY A 152 3.28 2.94 2.74
C GLY A 152 3.83 4.15 3.49
N PHE A 153 5.06 4.08 3.99
CA PHE A 153 5.72 5.20 4.66
C PHE A 153 5.99 6.36 3.68
N ILE A 154 6.49 6.08 2.47
CA ILE A 154 6.72 7.09 1.44
C ILE A 154 5.41 7.77 1.02
N LEU A 155 4.35 6.98 0.84
CA LEU A 155 3.02 7.50 0.56
C LEU A 155 2.51 8.37 1.72
N ALA A 156 2.75 7.96 2.96
CA ALA A 156 2.37 8.70 4.15
C ALA A 156 3.09 10.04 4.28
N VAL A 157 4.33 10.19 3.77
CA VAL A 157 5.02 11.49 3.67
C VAL A 157 4.21 12.44 2.77
N GLY A 158 3.70 11.96 1.64
CA GLY A 158 2.80 12.72 0.76
C GLY A 158 1.50 13.13 1.45
N MET A 159 0.89 12.22 2.22
CA MET A 159 -0.35 12.47 2.96
C MET A 159 -0.15 13.31 4.22
N ALA A 160 1.02 13.28 4.84
CA ALA A 160 1.30 14.01 6.07
C ALA A 160 1.23 15.53 5.88
N VAL A 161 1.58 16.04 4.71
CA VAL A 161 1.48 17.47 4.40
C VAL A 161 0.04 17.95 4.14
N ASP A 162 -0.92 17.05 3.92
CA ASP A 162 -2.32 17.40 3.64
C ASP A 162 -2.94 18.23 4.76
N ALA A 163 -2.70 17.88 6.02
CA ALA A 163 -3.16 18.63 7.17
C ALA A 163 -2.64 20.08 7.17
N ASN A 164 -1.38 20.26 6.78
CA ASN A 164 -0.77 21.58 6.63
C ASN A 164 -1.37 22.35 5.44
N ILE A 165 -1.56 21.69 4.29
CA ILE A 165 -2.19 22.28 3.09
C ILE A 165 -3.60 22.77 3.44
N ILE A 166 -4.42 21.93 4.09
CA ILE A 166 -5.79 22.29 4.52
C ILE A 166 -5.76 23.51 5.44
N THR A 167 -4.90 23.53 6.43
CA THR A 167 -4.78 24.63 7.39
C THR A 167 -4.28 25.91 6.69
N TYR A 168 -3.26 25.81 5.85
CA TYR A 168 -2.66 26.99 5.21
C TYR A 168 -3.53 27.61 4.13
N GLU A 169 -4.24 26.81 3.34
CA GLU A 169 -5.21 27.36 2.40
C GLU A 169 -6.36 28.07 3.15
N ARG A 170 -6.79 27.57 4.31
CA ARG A 170 -7.76 28.26 5.14
C ARG A 170 -7.21 29.56 5.73
N ILE A 171 -5.97 29.59 6.17
CA ILE A 171 -5.29 30.83 6.61
C ILE A 171 -5.21 31.84 5.47
N LYS A 172 -4.88 31.40 4.23
CA LYS A 172 -4.85 32.27 3.06
C LYS A 172 -6.23 32.85 2.71
N GLU A 173 -7.30 32.09 2.90
CA GLU A 173 -8.67 32.62 2.74
C GLU A 173 -8.95 33.74 3.72
N GLU A 174 -8.71 33.51 5.01
CA GLU A 174 -8.90 34.49 6.09
C GLU A 174 -8.05 35.76 5.86
N LEU A 175 -6.83 35.62 5.33
CA LEU A 175 -5.97 36.75 4.97
C LEU A 175 -6.54 37.55 3.78
N ARG A 176 -7.15 36.88 2.79
CA ARG A 176 -7.81 37.55 1.66
C ARG A 176 -9.08 38.30 2.09
N GLU A 177 -9.72 37.88 3.18
CA GLU A 177 -10.84 38.58 3.82
C GLU A 177 -10.38 39.80 4.63
N GLY A 178 -9.07 40.08 4.72
CA GLY A 178 -8.52 41.26 5.39
C GLY A 178 -8.18 41.08 6.87
N LYS A 179 -8.25 39.84 7.40
CA LYS A 179 -7.85 39.59 8.80
C LYS A 179 -6.34 39.73 8.99
N SER A 180 -5.92 40.14 10.18
CA SER A 180 -4.50 40.16 10.54
C SER A 180 -3.92 38.74 10.51
N ILE A 181 -2.62 38.59 10.26
CA ILE A 181 -1.94 37.29 10.15
C ILE A 181 -2.17 36.42 11.38
N ARG A 182 -2.10 37.00 12.58
CA ARG A 182 -2.34 36.29 13.84
C ARG A 182 -3.78 35.83 13.97
N SER A 183 -4.76 36.67 13.62
CA SER A 183 -6.18 36.31 13.65
C SER A 183 -6.50 35.26 12.59
N ALA A 184 -6.00 35.43 11.37
CA ALA A 184 -6.17 34.49 10.27
C ALA A 184 -5.57 33.12 10.59
N SER A 185 -4.38 33.06 11.19
CA SER A 185 -3.75 31.81 11.64
C SER A 185 -4.60 31.10 12.70
N ARG A 186 -5.09 31.80 13.69
CA ARG A 186 -5.94 31.23 14.74
C ARG A 186 -7.28 30.74 14.20
N SER A 187 -7.94 31.56 13.38
CA SER A 187 -9.23 31.22 12.78
C SER A 187 -9.10 30.05 11.79
N GLY A 188 -8.10 30.09 10.90
CA GLY A 188 -7.83 29.03 9.95
C GLY A 188 -7.51 27.70 10.61
N ALA A 189 -6.66 27.69 11.64
CA ALA A 189 -6.34 26.50 12.41
C ALA A 189 -7.58 25.92 13.13
N LYS A 190 -8.45 26.76 13.71
CA LYS A 190 -9.68 26.32 14.37
C LYS A 190 -10.68 25.73 13.37
N SER A 191 -10.90 26.40 12.24
CA SER A 191 -11.90 25.98 11.27
C SER A 191 -11.49 24.74 10.46
N SER A 192 -10.19 24.49 10.25
CA SER A 192 -9.68 23.31 9.55
C SER A 192 -9.65 22.04 10.39
N PHE A 193 -9.72 22.15 11.73
CA PHE A 193 -9.46 21.00 12.63
C PHE A 193 -10.43 19.83 12.42
N ALA A 194 -11.72 20.12 12.39
CA ALA A 194 -12.74 19.09 12.25
C ALA A 194 -12.59 18.36 10.90
N THR A 195 -12.36 19.12 9.83
CA THR A 195 -12.18 18.56 8.49
C THR A 195 -10.94 17.67 8.40
N ILE A 196 -9.82 18.05 9.04
CA ILE A 196 -8.60 17.24 9.09
C ILE A 196 -8.86 15.94 9.89
N LEU A 197 -9.54 16.03 11.00
CA LEU A 197 -9.86 14.86 11.82
C LEU A 197 -10.79 13.89 11.07
N ASP A 198 -11.82 14.42 10.41
CA ASP A 198 -12.76 13.63 9.59
C ASP A 198 -12.02 12.92 8.44
N SER A 199 -11.06 13.57 7.81
CA SER A 199 -10.20 13.02 6.76
C SER A 199 -9.31 11.88 7.27
N HIS A 200 -8.61 12.11 8.37
CA HIS A 200 -7.76 11.07 8.96
C HIS A 200 -8.58 9.88 9.48
N ALA A 201 -9.81 10.11 9.97
CA ALA A 201 -10.69 9.04 10.43
C ALA A 201 -11.07 8.07 9.30
N THR A 202 -11.39 8.56 8.10
CA THR A 202 -11.73 7.69 6.96
C THR A 202 -10.55 6.83 6.50
N THR A 203 -9.36 7.42 6.41
CA THR A 203 -8.14 6.68 6.06
C THR A 203 -7.75 5.69 7.16
N PHE A 204 -7.95 6.05 8.43
CA PHE A 204 -7.70 5.15 9.57
C PHE A 204 -8.64 3.95 9.57
N ILE A 205 -9.94 4.14 9.26
CA ILE A 205 -10.91 3.04 9.12
C ILE A 205 -10.47 2.07 8.03
N ALA A 206 -10.06 2.56 6.86
CA ALA A 206 -9.58 1.72 5.77
C ALA A 206 -8.30 0.93 6.18
N ALA A 207 -7.34 1.60 6.82
CA ALA A 207 -6.12 0.98 7.30
C ALA A 207 -6.39 -0.07 8.41
N LEU A 208 -7.32 0.21 9.32
CA LEU A 208 -7.73 -0.73 10.37
C LEU A 208 -8.33 -2.01 9.79
N VAL A 209 -9.24 -1.88 8.83
CA VAL A 209 -9.82 -3.04 8.14
C VAL A 209 -8.75 -3.84 7.41
N LEU A 210 -7.81 -3.15 6.73
CA LEU A 210 -6.70 -3.78 6.06
C LEU A 210 -5.77 -4.54 7.02
N MET A 211 -5.53 -3.99 8.22
CA MET A 211 -4.75 -4.65 9.27
C MET A 211 -5.46 -5.91 9.79
N MET A 212 -6.79 -5.85 9.99
CA MET A 212 -7.57 -6.98 10.54
C MET A 212 -7.72 -8.13 9.56
N ILE A 213 -7.91 -7.83 8.27
CA ILE A 213 -8.29 -8.82 7.25
C ILE A 213 -7.11 -9.18 6.34
N GLY A 214 -6.13 -8.29 6.18
CA GLY A 214 -4.98 -8.46 5.31
C GLY A 214 -4.06 -9.62 5.70
N THR A 215 -3.22 -10.05 4.76
CA THR A 215 -2.13 -11.01 4.99
C THR A 215 -0.87 -10.32 5.51
N ASN A 216 0.14 -11.08 5.90
CA ASN A 216 1.34 -10.54 6.54
C ASN A 216 2.01 -9.39 5.75
N ALA A 217 2.14 -9.50 4.43
CA ALA A 217 2.72 -8.45 3.58
C ALA A 217 1.90 -7.15 3.60
N VAL A 218 0.58 -7.27 3.58
CA VAL A 218 -0.36 -6.15 3.55
C VAL A 218 -0.61 -5.58 4.95
N LYS A 219 -0.51 -6.42 6.00
CA LYS A 219 -0.58 -5.97 7.40
C LYS A 219 0.53 -4.99 7.74
N GLY A 220 1.78 -5.26 7.29
CA GLY A 220 2.90 -4.34 7.50
C GLY A 220 2.62 -2.95 6.94
N PHE A 221 2.08 -2.87 5.71
CA PHE A 221 1.61 -1.62 5.11
C PHE A 221 0.54 -0.93 5.97
N ALA A 222 -0.49 -1.68 6.40
CA ALA A 222 -1.60 -1.13 7.18
C ALA A 222 -1.15 -0.58 8.55
N ILE A 223 -0.26 -1.28 9.24
CA ILE A 223 0.30 -0.85 10.55
C ILE A 223 1.09 0.45 10.37
N VAL A 224 1.96 0.52 9.36
CA VAL A 224 2.72 1.74 9.04
C VAL A 224 1.75 2.89 8.73
N LEU A 225 0.73 2.65 7.92
CA LEU A 225 -0.27 3.68 7.58
C LEU A 225 -1.03 4.18 8.80
N MET A 226 -1.50 3.29 9.69
CA MET A 226 -2.19 3.67 10.93
C MET A 226 -1.28 4.49 11.85
N MET A 227 -0.04 4.03 12.05
CA MET A 227 0.95 4.72 12.86
C MET A 227 1.24 6.12 12.30
N THR A 228 1.46 6.23 11.00
CA THR A 228 1.76 7.52 10.34
C THR A 228 0.60 8.50 10.42
N ILE A 229 -0.67 8.04 10.35
CA ILE A 229 -1.85 8.89 10.58
C ILE A 229 -1.83 9.47 12.00
N LEU A 230 -1.58 8.64 13.01
CA LEU A 230 -1.54 9.09 14.41
C LEU A 230 -0.39 10.07 14.66
N VAL A 231 0.81 9.77 14.16
CA VAL A 231 1.98 10.66 14.26
C VAL A 231 1.74 11.97 13.52
N SER A 232 1.10 11.93 12.34
CA SER A 232 0.75 13.13 11.58
C SER A 232 -0.20 14.05 12.33
N LEU A 233 -1.18 13.52 13.07
CA LEU A 233 -2.04 14.33 13.93
C LEU A 233 -1.23 15.10 14.98
N VAL A 234 -0.23 14.45 15.58
CA VAL A 234 0.60 15.09 16.60
C VAL A 234 1.53 16.13 15.97
N THR A 235 2.26 15.78 14.93
CA THR A 235 3.31 16.62 14.34
C THR A 235 2.74 17.69 13.40
N ASN A 236 1.94 17.31 12.41
CA ASN A 236 1.50 18.22 11.35
C ASN A 236 0.25 19.02 11.74
N VAL A 237 -0.55 18.55 12.71
CA VAL A 237 -1.69 19.33 13.18
C VAL A 237 -1.33 20.13 14.43
N PHE A 238 -0.93 19.47 15.51
CA PHE A 238 -0.62 20.20 16.76
C PHE A 238 0.74 20.89 16.72
N GLY A 239 1.81 20.21 16.24
CA GLY A 239 3.16 20.76 16.12
C GLY A 239 3.22 21.97 15.19
N SER A 240 2.60 21.88 14.01
CA SER A 240 2.53 22.99 13.06
C SER A 240 1.82 24.22 13.64
N ARG A 241 0.72 24.03 14.40
CA ARG A 241 0.01 25.13 15.06
C ARG A 241 0.82 25.76 16.17
N LEU A 242 1.50 24.93 16.96
CA LEU A 242 2.39 25.42 18.02
C LEU A 242 3.52 26.27 17.43
N LEU A 243 4.18 25.78 16.38
CA LEU A 243 5.26 26.52 15.72
C LEU A 243 4.77 27.84 15.09
N LEU A 244 3.60 27.82 14.44
CA LEU A 244 2.96 29.04 13.93
C LEU A 244 2.63 30.02 15.04
N TRP A 245 2.09 29.55 16.15
CA TRP A 245 1.75 30.40 17.30
C TRP A 245 3.00 31.03 17.90
N LEU A 246 4.08 30.25 18.09
CA LEU A 246 5.36 30.76 18.59
C LEU A 246 5.95 31.82 17.65
N LEU A 247 5.95 31.58 16.36
CA LEU A 247 6.49 32.48 15.35
C LEU A 247 5.70 33.81 15.25
N LEU A 248 4.40 33.77 15.51
CA LEU A 248 3.51 34.94 15.39
C LEU A 248 3.28 35.65 16.76
N LYS A 249 3.93 35.20 17.84
CA LYS A 249 3.72 35.74 19.19
C LYS A 249 4.07 37.23 19.24
N ASP A 250 5.18 37.63 18.67
CA ASP A 250 5.74 38.99 18.82
C ASP A 250 5.35 39.96 17.69
N ASN A 251 4.35 39.59 16.85
CA ASN A 251 3.91 40.39 15.70
C ASN A 251 5.04 40.81 14.74
N ALA A 252 6.17 40.08 14.72
CA ALA A 252 7.32 40.35 13.88
C ALA A 252 7.00 40.24 12.38
N ILE A 253 6.01 39.42 12.01
CA ILE A 253 5.61 39.18 10.63
C ILE A 253 4.36 39.98 10.30
N LYS A 254 4.53 41.06 9.55
CA LYS A 254 3.44 41.96 9.14
C LYS A 254 3.03 41.79 7.67
N ARG A 255 3.88 41.17 6.82
CA ARG A 255 3.62 41.06 5.38
C ARG A 255 2.90 39.75 5.04
N THR A 256 1.71 39.85 4.44
CA THR A 256 0.90 38.69 3.99
C THR A 256 1.57 37.90 2.86
N GLU A 257 2.52 38.51 2.18
CA GLU A 257 3.32 37.89 1.12
C GLU A 257 4.17 36.72 1.61
N TRP A 258 4.57 36.71 2.90
CA TRP A 258 5.26 35.58 3.52
C TRP A 258 4.40 34.32 3.61
N PHE A 259 3.07 34.47 3.53
CA PHE A 259 2.12 33.37 3.44
C PHE A 259 1.67 33.09 2.00
N GLY A 260 2.33 33.69 0.99
CA GLY A 260 1.97 33.53 -0.43
C GLY A 260 0.68 34.26 -0.83
N VAL A 261 0.23 35.25 -0.06
CA VAL A 261 -0.95 36.05 -0.37
C VAL A 261 -0.53 37.46 -0.79
N SER A 262 -0.83 37.84 -2.05
CA SER A 262 -0.72 39.20 -2.55
C SER A 262 -2.13 39.80 -2.64
N LEU A 263 -2.44 40.78 -1.81
CA LEU A 263 -3.75 41.40 -1.73
C LEU A 263 -4.11 42.12 -3.04
N LYS A 264 -3.13 42.76 -3.74
CA LYS A 264 -3.33 43.38 -5.05
C LYS A 264 -3.80 42.37 -6.12
N ARG A 265 -3.21 41.17 -6.14
CA ARG A 265 -3.57 40.13 -7.10
C ARG A 265 -4.87 39.41 -6.72
N ALA A 266 -5.23 39.40 -5.43
CA ALA A 266 -6.49 38.84 -4.95
C ALA A 266 -7.69 39.72 -5.40
N ALA A 267 -7.59 41.06 -5.28
CA ALA A 267 -8.60 41.99 -5.74
C ALA A 267 -8.86 41.89 -7.26
N TYR A 268 -7.81 41.76 -8.07
CA TYR A 268 -7.93 41.57 -9.53
C TYR A 268 -8.63 40.26 -9.94
N LYS A 269 -8.39 39.15 -9.20
CA LYS A 269 -9.02 37.84 -9.47
C LYS A 269 -10.50 37.79 -9.05
N ALA A 270 -10.90 38.58 -8.06
CA ALA A 270 -12.30 38.62 -7.60
C ALA A 270 -13.27 39.18 -8.67
N VAL A 271 -12.75 39.84 -9.71
CA VAL A 271 -13.56 40.46 -10.79
C VAL A 271 -13.87 39.48 -11.95
N LYS A 272 -13.13 38.36 -12.10
CA LYS A 272 -13.42 37.40 -13.16
C LYS A 272 -14.55 36.44 -12.79
N PRO A 273 -15.58 36.26 -13.62
CA PRO A 273 -16.61 35.26 -13.40
C PRO A 273 -15.97 33.86 -13.38
N LEU A 274 -16.30 33.09 -12.37
CA LEU A 274 -15.83 31.70 -12.26
C LEU A 274 -16.55 30.83 -13.28
N PRO A 275 -15.86 29.93 -13.99
CA PRO A 275 -16.50 28.96 -14.85
C PRO A 275 -17.58 28.17 -14.12
N ASP A 276 -18.72 27.95 -14.75
CA ASP A 276 -19.83 27.22 -14.16
C ASP A 276 -19.64 25.69 -14.36
N LEU A 277 -19.14 25.05 -13.32
CA LEU A 277 -18.93 23.59 -13.29
C LEU A 277 -20.26 22.85 -13.15
N VAL A 278 -21.22 23.43 -12.44
CA VAL A 278 -22.53 22.81 -12.17
C VAL A 278 -23.38 22.75 -13.45
N LYS A 279 -23.32 23.77 -14.30
CA LYS A 279 -24.04 23.80 -15.57
C LYS A 279 -23.63 22.65 -16.51
N ARG A 280 -22.37 22.21 -16.44
CA ARG A 280 -21.82 21.15 -17.29
C ARG A 280 -21.91 19.76 -16.64
N ARG A 281 -22.64 19.59 -15.53
CA ARG A 281 -22.72 18.33 -14.76
C ARG A 281 -23.10 17.12 -15.62
N ASN A 282 -24.06 17.27 -16.55
CA ASN A 282 -24.49 16.16 -17.40
C ASN A 282 -23.37 15.64 -18.30
N TRP A 283 -22.45 16.52 -18.72
CA TRP A 283 -21.28 16.12 -19.51
C TRP A 283 -20.30 15.29 -18.65
N TYR A 284 -20.01 15.72 -17.41
CA TYR A 284 -19.12 14.98 -16.52
C TYR A 284 -19.72 13.64 -16.11
N LEU A 285 -20.99 13.61 -15.73
CA LEU A 285 -21.68 12.36 -15.39
C LEU A 285 -21.78 11.43 -16.59
N GLY A 286 -22.07 11.96 -17.77
CA GLY A 286 -22.09 11.20 -19.02
C GLY A 286 -20.74 10.62 -19.38
N PHE A 287 -19.66 11.41 -19.30
CA PHE A 287 -18.29 10.93 -19.50
C PHE A 287 -17.93 9.78 -18.55
N SER A 288 -18.17 9.95 -17.24
CA SER A 288 -17.95 8.90 -16.24
C SER A 288 -18.74 7.63 -16.55
N THR A 289 -20.02 7.78 -16.91
CA THR A 289 -20.87 6.62 -17.26
C THR A 289 -20.32 5.88 -18.46
N VAL A 290 -19.88 6.58 -19.51
CA VAL A 290 -19.24 5.96 -20.68
C VAL A 290 -17.97 5.22 -20.29
N VAL A 291 -17.09 5.85 -19.50
CA VAL A 291 -15.84 5.21 -19.04
C VAL A 291 -16.14 3.94 -18.21
N LEU A 292 -17.13 3.99 -17.32
CA LEU A 292 -17.54 2.83 -16.53
C LEU A 292 -18.14 1.72 -17.40
N ILE A 293 -18.96 2.05 -18.40
CA ILE A 293 -19.54 1.07 -19.34
C ILE A 293 -18.42 0.40 -20.14
N VAL A 294 -17.48 1.18 -20.71
CA VAL A 294 -16.33 0.65 -21.44
C VAL A 294 -15.47 -0.23 -20.53
N GLY A 295 -15.25 0.20 -19.28
CA GLY A 295 -14.55 -0.59 -18.28
C GLY A 295 -15.26 -1.91 -17.95
N LEU A 296 -16.58 -1.88 -17.79
CA LEU A 296 -17.37 -3.08 -17.55
C LEU A 296 -17.32 -4.04 -18.74
N ILE A 297 -17.40 -3.53 -19.98
CA ILE A 297 -17.24 -4.31 -21.20
C ILE A 297 -15.85 -4.96 -21.23
N ALA A 298 -14.79 -4.23 -20.85
CA ALA A 298 -13.45 -4.77 -20.77
C ALA A 298 -13.36 -5.91 -19.73
N ILE A 299 -13.95 -5.75 -18.55
CA ILE A 299 -14.02 -6.78 -17.51
C ILE A 299 -14.81 -8.01 -18.00
N MET A 300 -15.95 -7.82 -18.66
CA MET A 300 -16.77 -8.93 -19.16
C MET A 300 -16.13 -9.65 -20.35
N GLY A 301 -15.47 -8.91 -21.25
CA GLY A 301 -14.89 -9.46 -22.46
C GLY A 301 -13.51 -10.09 -22.27
N ARG A 302 -12.63 -9.43 -21.49
CA ARG A 302 -11.25 -9.87 -21.26
C ARG A 302 -11.06 -10.57 -19.92
N GLY A 303 -12.00 -10.42 -18.98
CA GLY A 303 -11.89 -10.89 -17.61
C GLY A 303 -10.86 -10.10 -16.80
N LEU A 304 -10.70 -10.47 -15.54
CA LEU A 304 -9.61 -10.03 -14.68
C LEU A 304 -8.40 -10.97 -14.90
N ASN A 305 -7.21 -10.50 -14.60
CA ASN A 305 -6.00 -11.32 -14.57
C ASN A 305 -5.52 -11.47 -13.11
N PRO A 306 -6.18 -12.36 -12.32
CA PRO A 306 -5.78 -12.56 -10.93
C PRO A 306 -4.40 -13.22 -10.86
N GLY A 307 -3.61 -12.78 -9.88
CA GLY A 307 -2.32 -13.34 -9.53
C GLY A 307 -2.45 -14.66 -8.76
N VAL A 308 -1.32 -15.24 -8.42
CA VAL A 308 -1.25 -16.50 -7.65
C VAL A 308 -1.93 -16.42 -6.30
N ASP A 309 -1.97 -15.24 -5.70
CA ASP A 309 -2.69 -15.00 -4.45
C ASP A 309 -4.19 -15.34 -4.52
N PHE A 310 -4.79 -15.25 -5.72
CA PHE A 310 -6.22 -15.44 -5.95
C PHE A 310 -6.57 -16.64 -6.84
N GLN A 311 -5.59 -17.15 -7.64
CA GLN A 311 -5.81 -18.32 -8.50
C GLN A 311 -5.11 -19.58 -8.03
N SER A 312 -4.19 -19.47 -7.06
CA SER A 312 -3.21 -20.48 -6.71
C SER A 312 -2.12 -20.70 -7.76
N GLY A 313 -1.11 -21.47 -7.41
CA GLY A 313 0.04 -21.77 -8.27
C GLY A 313 1.34 -21.19 -7.74
N THR A 314 2.34 -21.08 -8.62
CA THR A 314 3.63 -20.47 -8.33
C THR A 314 3.94 -19.36 -9.30
N ARG A 315 4.27 -18.17 -8.81
CA ARG A 315 4.88 -17.09 -9.58
C ARG A 315 6.39 -17.15 -9.36
N LEU A 316 7.11 -17.10 -10.46
CA LEU A 316 8.57 -17.07 -10.50
C LEU A 316 9.00 -15.78 -11.19
N ASP A 317 9.65 -14.90 -10.45
CA ASP A 317 10.30 -13.71 -10.94
C ASP A 317 11.81 -13.95 -10.92
N LEU A 318 12.48 -13.73 -12.08
CA LEU A 318 13.90 -13.98 -12.28
C LEU A 318 14.57 -12.67 -12.67
N TYR A 319 15.55 -12.22 -11.92
CA TYR A 319 16.45 -11.16 -12.36
C TYR A 319 17.66 -11.78 -13.03
N ILE A 320 17.86 -11.46 -14.31
CA ILE A 320 18.93 -12.05 -15.12
C ILE A 320 20.19 -11.17 -15.09
N GLY A 321 20.02 -9.84 -14.98
CA GLY A 321 21.11 -8.87 -14.90
C GLY A 321 21.84 -8.63 -16.21
N SER A 322 21.46 -9.31 -17.29
CA SER A 322 22.02 -9.17 -18.64
C SER A 322 20.93 -9.31 -19.69
N PRO A 323 21.12 -8.81 -20.92
CA PRO A 323 20.15 -8.98 -22.01
C PRO A 323 19.89 -10.47 -22.31
N PHE A 324 18.63 -10.87 -22.38
CA PHE A 324 18.21 -12.25 -22.62
C PHE A 324 17.02 -12.33 -23.59
N GLN A 325 16.76 -13.53 -24.11
CA GLN A 325 15.56 -13.87 -24.85
C GLN A 325 14.59 -14.63 -23.96
N THR A 326 13.29 -14.29 -24.00
CA THR A 326 12.28 -14.98 -23.20
C THR A 326 12.13 -16.46 -23.57
N SER A 327 12.42 -16.82 -24.83
CA SER A 327 12.49 -18.20 -25.30
C SER A 327 13.56 -19.04 -24.58
N ASP A 328 14.71 -18.43 -24.28
CA ASP A 328 15.82 -19.12 -23.64
C ASP A 328 15.50 -19.45 -22.17
N ILE A 329 14.88 -18.49 -21.48
CA ILE A 329 14.40 -18.71 -20.11
C ILE A 329 13.30 -19.77 -20.09
N ALA A 330 12.35 -19.70 -21.04
CA ALA A 330 11.29 -20.69 -21.17
C ALA A 330 11.84 -22.10 -21.45
N ALA A 331 12.89 -22.23 -22.28
CA ALA A 331 13.54 -23.50 -22.56
C ALA A 331 14.18 -24.11 -21.31
N VAL A 332 14.91 -23.33 -20.51
CA VAL A 332 15.52 -23.78 -19.25
C VAL A 332 14.44 -24.23 -18.25
N ILE A 333 13.35 -23.47 -18.13
CA ILE A 333 12.23 -23.85 -17.25
C ILE A 333 11.58 -25.15 -17.72
N HIS A 334 11.37 -25.34 -19.03
CA HIS A 334 10.80 -26.56 -19.59
C HIS A 334 11.71 -27.77 -19.42
N GLU A 335 13.02 -27.58 -19.46
CA GLU A 335 14.00 -28.64 -19.25
C GLU A 335 13.98 -29.15 -17.81
N GLU A 336 13.93 -28.23 -16.82
CA GLU A 336 13.92 -28.60 -15.40
C GLU A 336 12.53 -29.01 -14.88
N ILE A 337 11.46 -28.48 -15.50
CA ILE A 337 10.07 -28.73 -15.05
C ILE A 337 9.20 -29.10 -16.28
N PRO A 338 9.43 -30.26 -16.92
CA PRO A 338 8.73 -30.62 -18.16
C PRO A 338 7.22 -30.76 -18.04
N SER A 339 6.73 -31.09 -16.85
CA SER A 339 5.29 -31.31 -16.56
C SER A 339 4.53 -30.03 -16.19
N ALA A 340 5.21 -28.89 -16.08
CA ALA A 340 4.59 -27.66 -15.61
C ALA A 340 3.84 -26.92 -16.70
N THR A 341 2.57 -26.63 -16.45
CA THR A 341 1.79 -25.68 -17.26
C THR A 341 2.08 -24.27 -16.77
N MET A 342 2.75 -23.47 -17.61
CA MET A 342 3.13 -22.10 -17.28
C MET A 342 2.53 -21.08 -18.26
N LYS A 343 2.29 -19.86 -17.80
CA LYS A 343 2.03 -18.70 -18.65
C LYS A 343 3.30 -18.35 -19.44
N PRO A 344 3.20 -17.66 -20.59
CA PRO A 344 4.37 -17.20 -21.34
C PRO A 344 5.31 -16.40 -20.44
N VAL A 345 6.62 -16.62 -20.59
CA VAL A 345 7.64 -15.81 -19.93
C VAL A 345 7.60 -14.40 -20.51
N VAL A 346 7.47 -13.40 -19.64
CA VAL A 346 7.39 -11.99 -20.02
C VAL A 346 8.55 -11.24 -19.40
N LYS A 347 9.18 -10.35 -20.21
CA LYS A 347 10.14 -9.39 -19.66
C LYS A 347 9.41 -8.37 -18.79
N TYR A 348 9.98 -8.05 -17.65
CA TYR A 348 9.48 -7.00 -16.78
C TYR A 348 10.65 -6.20 -16.20
N GLY A 349 10.33 -5.11 -15.51
CA GLY A 349 11.33 -4.20 -15.00
C GLY A 349 11.62 -3.04 -15.94
N THR A 350 12.03 -1.91 -15.38
CA THR A 350 12.34 -0.68 -16.15
C THR A 350 13.56 -0.83 -17.05
N ASP A 351 14.45 -1.76 -16.71
CA ASP A 351 15.66 -2.10 -17.47
C ASP A 351 15.45 -3.28 -18.43
N GLY A 352 14.34 -4.01 -18.31
CA GLY A 352 14.05 -5.19 -19.13
C GLY A 352 15.00 -6.38 -18.89
N LEU A 353 15.71 -6.38 -17.76
CA LEU A 353 16.67 -7.43 -17.38
C LEU A 353 16.05 -8.49 -16.45
N ALA A 354 14.75 -8.43 -16.19
CA ALA A 354 14.02 -9.40 -15.41
C ALA A 354 12.96 -10.13 -16.25
N ALA A 355 12.64 -11.36 -15.87
CA ALA A 355 11.62 -12.21 -16.44
C ALA A 355 10.63 -12.67 -15.40
N THR A 356 9.35 -12.77 -15.74
CA THR A 356 8.32 -13.34 -14.88
C THR A 356 7.52 -14.40 -15.61
N THR A 357 7.15 -15.44 -14.89
CA THR A 357 6.18 -16.44 -15.34
C THR A 357 5.33 -16.94 -14.17
N THR A 358 4.21 -17.54 -14.49
CA THR A 358 3.28 -18.10 -13.49
C THR A 358 2.93 -19.52 -13.86
N PHE A 359 3.10 -20.44 -12.92
CA PHE A 359 2.69 -21.84 -13.03
C PHE A 359 1.27 -22.00 -12.48
N SER A 360 0.47 -22.81 -13.16
CA SER A 360 -0.94 -23.08 -12.75
C SER A 360 -1.05 -23.96 -11.51
N LYS A 361 0.04 -24.59 -11.07
CA LYS A 361 0.10 -25.45 -9.88
C LYS A 361 1.29 -25.04 -9.01
N PRO A 362 1.22 -25.29 -7.70
CA PRO A 362 2.38 -25.15 -6.81
C PRO A 362 3.57 -25.97 -7.30
N ILE A 363 4.74 -25.33 -7.43
CA ILE A 363 6.00 -25.97 -7.81
C ILE A 363 6.88 -26.07 -6.56
N PRO A 364 7.49 -27.25 -6.28
CA PRO A 364 8.42 -27.39 -5.17
C PRO A 364 9.66 -26.50 -5.32
N ALA A 365 10.10 -25.89 -4.21
CA ALA A 365 11.25 -24.98 -4.18
C ALA A 365 12.54 -25.60 -4.77
N GLY A 366 12.75 -26.90 -4.58
CA GLY A 366 13.92 -27.62 -5.14
C GLY A 366 13.99 -27.58 -6.66
N GLN A 367 12.85 -27.63 -7.38
CA GLN A 367 12.81 -27.51 -8.84
C GLN A 367 13.07 -26.07 -9.29
N LEU A 368 12.61 -25.10 -8.53
CA LEU A 368 12.85 -23.66 -8.81
C LEU A 368 14.32 -23.29 -8.56
N ASN A 369 14.97 -23.93 -7.56
CA ASN A 369 16.40 -23.78 -7.33
C ASN A 369 17.21 -24.33 -8.51
N ALA A 370 16.86 -25.52 -9.04
CA ALA A 370 17.53 -26.08 -10.21
C ALA A 370 17.43 -25.16 -11.45
N VAL A 371 16.29 -24.50 -11.64
CA VAL A 371 16.12 -23.48 -12.70
C VAL A 371 17.07 -22.29 -12.47
N GLU A 372 17.15 -21.80 -11.21
CA GLU A 372 18.06 -20.70 -10.86
C GLU A 372 19.52 -21.08 -11.11
N ASP A 373 19.96 -22.23 -10.61
CA ASP A 373 21.34 -22.74 -10.74
C ASP A 373 21.73 -22.84 -12.23
N LYS A 374 20.85 -23.37 -13.08
CA LYS A 374 21.09 -23.51 -14.50
C LYS A 374 21.14 -22.16 -15.25
N LEU A 375 20.34 -21.21 -14.79
CA LEU A 375 20.40 -19.83 -15.33
C LEU A 375 21.66 -19.11 -14.84
N GLN A 376 22.14 -19.38 -13.61
CA GLN A 376 23.41 -18.86 -13.11
C GLN A 376 24.60 -19.41 -13.90
N GLU A 377 24.59 -20.68 -14.28
CA GLU A 377 25.61 -21.26 -15.17
C GLU A 377 25.66 -20.56 -16.54
N ARG A 378 24.50 -20.15 -17.07
CA ARG A 378 24.37 -19.56 -18.41
C ARG A 378 24.59 -18.05 -18.44
N TYR A 379 24.11 -17.32 -17.45
CA TYR A 379 24.09 -15.84 -17.42
C TYR A 379 24.98 -15.24 -16.33
N GLY A 380 25.51 -16.05 -15.42
CA GLY A 380 26.40 -15.62 -14.35
C GLY A 380 25.72 -15.58 -12.97
N ALA A 381 26.53 -15.44 -11.92
CA ALA A 381 26.09 -15.48 -10.52
C ALA A 381 25.17 -14.32 -10.09
N GLN A 382 24.98 -13.31 -10.95
CA GLN A 382 24.03 -12.22 -10.70
C GLN A 382 22.56 -12.65 -10.86
N VAL A 383 22.30 -13.82 -11.46
CA VAL A 383 20.93 -14.33 -11.59
C VAL A 383 20.37 -14.62 -10.20
N SER A 384 19.19 -14.09 -9.94
CA SER A 384 18.51 -14.29 -8.67
C SER A 384 17.01 -14.45 -8.88
N LYS A 385 16.33 -15.13 -7.95
CA LYS A 385 14.90 -15.40 -8.06
C LYS A 385 14.10 -14.84 -6.88
N GLN A 386 12.86 -14.56 -7.18
CA GLN A 386 11.78 -14.40 -6.19
C GLN A 386 10.69 -15.40 -6.54
N GLU A 387 10.22 -16.16 -5.56
CA GLU A 387 9.12 -17.10 -5.72
C GLU A 387 7.98 -16.80 -4.77
N SER A 388 6.77 -16.96 -5.27
CA SER A 388 5.55 -16.89 -4.47
C SER A 388 4.65 -18.07 -4.86
N THR A 389 4.48 -19.01 -3.93
CA THR A 389 3.65 -20.22 -4.11
C THR A 389 2.46 -20.15 -3.18
N VAL A 390 1.26 -20.39 -3.71
CA VAL A 390 0.00 -20.35 -2.97
C VAL A 390 -0.85 -21.56 -3.28
N ASP A 391 -1.29 -22.27 -2.23
CA ASP A 391 -2.21 -23.41 -2.32
C ASP A 391 -3.63 -22.95 -2.67
N PRO A 392 -4.43 -23.75 -3.41
CA PRO A 392 -5.81 -23.41 -3.80
C PRO A 392 -6.73 -23.04 -2.63
N VAL A 393 -6.57 -23.68 -1.47
CA VAL A 393 -7.40 -23.39 -0.29
C VAL A 393 -7.11 -21.98 0.24
N ILE A 394 -5.83 -21.63 0.29
CA ILE A 394 -5.40 -20.30 0.73
C ILE A 394 -5.85 -19.23 -0.28
N ALA A 395 -5.68 -19.46 -1.59
CA ALA A 395 -6.11 -18.54 -2.62
C ALA A 395 -7.62 -18.24 -2.53
N ALA A 396 -8.45 -19.27 -2.36
CA ALA A 396 -9.91 -19.10 -2.19
C ALA A 396 -10.26 -18.29 -0.92
N GLU A 397 -9.53 -18.50 0.17
CA GLU A 397 -9.70 -17.73 1.41
C GLU A 397 -9.29 -16.25 1.20
N MET A 398 -8.20 -16.00 0.47
CA MET A 398 -7.72 -14.65 0.16
C MET A 398 -8.71 -13.85 -0.69
N VAL A 399 -9.35 -14.48 -1.68
CA VAL A 399 -10.43 -13.84 -2.46
C VAL A 399 -11.56 -13.37 -1.55
N LYS A 400 -12.03 -14.26 -0.66
CA LYS A 400 -13.11 -13.92 0.29
C LYS A 400 -12.70 -12.78 1.22
N LYS A 401 -11.49 -12.84 1.78
CA LYS A 401 -10.94 -11.78 2.66
C LYS A 401 -10.83 -10.45 1.93
N ALA A 402 -10.33 -10.43 0.69
CA ALA A 402 -10.23 -9.23 -0.12
C ALA A 402 -11.61 -8.57 -0.37
N CYS A 403 -12.61 -9.36 -0.75
CA CYS A 403 -13.98 -8.88 -0.93
C CYS A 403 -14.57 -8.32 0.38
N TYR A 404 -14.41 -9.04 1.49
CA TYR A 404 -14.88 -8.58 2.79
C TYR A 404 -14.16 -7.30 3.25
N ALA A 405 -12.86 -7.17 3.02
CA ALA A 405 -12.11 -5.98 3.36
C ALA A 405 -12.66 -4.74 2.65
N ILE A 406 -12.87 -4.82 1.34
CA ILE A 406 -13.42 -3.71 0.54
C ILE A 406 -14.84 -3.36 1.02
N LEU A 407 -15.70 -4.35 1.24
CA LEU A 407 -17.08 -4.14 1.67
C LEU A 407 -17.15 -3.53 3.07
N ILE A 408 -16.40 -4.07 4.03
CA ILE A 408 -16.41 -3.61 5.43
C ILE A 408 -15.80 -2.21 5.54
N ALA A 409 -14.69 -1.95 4.84
CA ALA A 409 -14.09 -0.62 4.82
C ALA A 409 -15.06 0.41 4.22
N SER A 410 -15.64 0.10 3.06
CA SER A 410 -16.62 0.97 2.39
C SER A 410 -17.85 1.22 3.28
N ALA A 411 -18.40 0.18 3.89
CA ALA A 411 -19.54 0.28 4.81
C ALA A 411 -19.20 1.12 6.06
N GLY A 412 -18.03 0.90 6.67
CA GLY A 412 -17.56 1.66 7.82
C GLY A 412 -17.40 3.16 7.52
N ILE A 413 -16.83 3.48 6.37
CA ILE A 413 -16.63 4.86 5.94
C ILE A 413 -17.96 5.53 5.58
N VAL A 414 -18.85 4.82 4.89
CA VAL A 414 -20.21 5.32 4.57
C VAL A 414 -21.01 5.56 5.84
N LEU A 415 -20.94 4.64 6.80
CA LEU A 415 -21.58 4.81 8.11
C LEU A 415 -21.03 6.04 8.83
N TYR A 416 -19.69 6.18 8.89
CA TYR A 416 -19.05 7.35 9.47
C TYR A 416 -19.53 8.66 8.81
N THR A 417 -19.52 8.70 7.47
CA THR A 417 -19.94 9.88 6.71
C THR A 417 -21.43 10.18 6.89
N GLY A 418 -22.28 9.15 6.93
CA GLY A 418 -23.72 9.29 7.16
C GLY A 418 -24.06 9.83 8.55
N LEU A 419 -23.32 9.42 9.59
CA LEU A 419 -23.46 9.91 10.96
C LEU A 419 -22.92 11.33 11.14
N ARG A 420 -21.82 11.65 10.45
CA ARG A 420 -21.12 12.93 10.55
C ARG A 420 -21.78 14.03 9.73
N PHE A 421 -22.36 13.68 8.58
CA PHE A 421 -23.03 14.58 7.64
C PHE A 421 -24.50 14.15 7.43
N HIS A 422 -25.23 14.88 6.63
CA HIS A 422 -26.58 14.50 6.23
C HIS A 422 -26.56 13.26 5.33
N TYR A 423 -27.56 12.36 5.42
CA TYR A 423 -27.58 11.09 4.69
C TYR A 423 -27.43 11.20 3.16
N LEU A 424 -27.87 12.34 2.56
CA LEU A 424 -27.66 12.57 1.11
C LEU A 424 -26.18 12.71 0.73
N PHE A 425 -25.34 13.21 1.64
CA PHE A 425 -23.90 13.19 1.43
C PHE A 425 -23.35 11.77 1.46
N GLY A 426 -23.87 10.93 2.37
CA GLY A 426 -23.51 9.51 2.41
C GLY A 426 -23.84 8.77 1.10
N ILE A 427 -25.02 9.00 0.53
CA ILE A 427 -25.40 8.41 -0.77
C ILE A 427 -24.46 8.87 -1.89
N ALA A 428 -24.13 10.16 -1.94
CA ALA A 428 -23.20 10.69 -2.93
C ALA A 428 -21.78 10.11 -2.75
N CYS A 429 -21.34 9.89 -1.50
CA CYS A 429 -20.08 9.21 -1.20
C CYS A 429 -20.07 7.76 -1.71
N ILE A 430 -21.15 7.00 -1.55
CA ILE A 430 -21.24 5.62 -2.04
C ILE A 430 -21.02 5.58 -3.56
N ILE A 431 -21.69 6.47 -4.31
CA ILE A 431 -21.58 6.53 -5.77
C ILE A 431 -20.16 6.92 -6.21
N ALA A 432 -19.56 7.94 -5.56
CA ALA A 432 -18.20 8.33 -5.85
C ALA A 432 -17.20 7.21 -5.52
N LEU A 433 -17.37 6.54 -4.37
CA LEU A 433 -16.52 5.45 -3.94
C LEU A 433 -16.60 4.24 -4.89
N ALA A 434 -17.80 3.86 -5.31
CA ALA A 434 -17.98 2.79 -6.29
C ALA A 434 -17.28 3.14 -7.62
N HIS A 435 -17.39 4.39 -8.08
CA HIS A 435 -16.66 4.86 -9.26
C HIS A 435 -15.15 4.73 -9.07
N ASP A 436 -14.60 5.15 -7.93
CA ASP A 436 -13.18 5.19 -7.68
C ASP A 436 -12.55 3.80 -7.48
N ILE A 437 -13.32 2.81 -7.07
CA ILE A 437 -12.93 1.40 -7.05
C ILE A 437 -12.98 0.79 -8.45
N LEU A 438 -14.06 1.07 -9.20
CA LEU A 438 -14.27 0.43 -10.51
C LEU A 438 -13.29 0.89 -11.58
N ILE A 439 -12.81 2.15 -11.54
CA ILE A 439 -11.86 2.67 -12.53
C ILE A 439 -10.52 1.92 -12.50
N PRO A 440 -9.80 1.78 -11.37
CA PRO A 440 -8.57 0.97 -11.33
C PRO A 440 -8.81 -0.48 -11.75
N VAL A 441 -9.89 -1.11 -11.29
CA VAL A 441 -10.25 -2.49 -11.67
C VAL A 441 -10.45 -2.61 -13.18
N ALA A 442 -11.18 -1.67 -13.79
CA ALA A 442 -11.42 -1.64 -15.23
C ALA A 442 -10.13 -1.44 -16.03
N LEU A 443 -9.25 -0.53 -15.60
CA LEU A 443 -7.97 -0.28 -16.24
C LEU A 443 -7.03 -1.49 -16.13
N PHE A 444 -6.97 -2.16 -14.98
CA PHE A 444 -6.20 -3.39 -14.81
C PHE A 444 -6.72 -4.50 -15.70
N SER A 445 -8.05 -4.65 -15.83
CA SER A 445 -8.66 -5.60 -16.78
C SER A 445 -8.30 -5.26 -18.24
N ALA A 446 -8.47 -4.00 -18.64
CA ALA A 446 -8.23 -3.55 -20.00
C ALA A 446 -6.76 -3.72 -20.43
N LEU A 447 -5.82 -3.43 -19.51
CA LEU A 447 -4.38 -3.54 -19.72
C LEU A 447 -3.85 -4.95 -19.42
N ARG A 448 -4.70 -5.88 -18.96
CA ARG A 448 -4.32 -7.26 -18.55
C ARG A 448 -3.27 -7.30 -17.45
N LEU A 449 -3.24 -6.27 -16.60
CA LEU A 449 -2.33 -6.21 -15.44
C LEU A 449 -2.76 -7.22 -14.39
N GLU A 450 -1.79 -7.75 -13.67
CA GLU A 450 -2.04 -8.73 -12.61
C GLU A 450 -2.66 -8.06 -11.39
N ILE A 451 -3.71 -8.69 -10.85
CA ILE A 451 -4.37 -8.29 -9.61
C ILE A 451 -3.87 -9.21 -8.50
N ASP A 452 -3.11 -8.66 -7.58
CA ASP A 452 -2.52 -9.34 -6.42
C ASP A 452 -3.02 -8.71 -5.10
N LEU A 453 -2.47 -9.15 -3.98
CA LEU A 453 -2.80 -8.58 -2.66
C LEU A 453 -2.38 -7.12 -2.53
N THR A 454 -1.32 -6.69 -3.23
CA THR A 454 -0.85 -5.31 -3.18
C THR A 454 -1.82 -4.38 -3.92
N PHE A 455 -2.47 -4.84 -4.99
CA PHE A 455 -3.57 -4.15 -5.64
C PHE A 455 -4.75 -3.89 -4.67
N ILE A 456 -5.12 -4.90 -3.85
CA ILE A 456 -6.18 -4.73 -2.84
C ILE A 456 -5.79 -3.67 -1.80
N ALA A 457 -4.52 -3.66 -1.37
CA ALA A 457 -4.01 -2.63 -0.48
C ALA A 457 -4.11 -1.23 -1.11
N ALA A 458 -3.77 -1.09 -2.39
CA ALA A 458 -3.94 0.15 -3.14
C ALA A 458 -5.40 0.59 -3.20
N VAL A 459 -6.32 -0.31 -3.55
CA VAL A 459 -7.76 -0.02 -3.61
C VAL A 459 -8.29 0.44 -2.25
N LEU A 460 -7.95 -0.24 -1.15
CA LEU A 460 -8.36 0.17 0.19
C LEU A 460 -7.77 1.53 0.61
N THR A 461 -6.54 1.82 0.19
CA THR A 461 -5.93 3.14 0.39
C THR A 461 -6.69 4.22 -0.39
N ILE A 462 -7.06 3.95 -1.64
CA ILE A 462 -7.87 4.85 -2.48
C ILE A 462 -9.22 5.09 -1.82
N VAL A 463 -9.89 4.04 -1.32
CA VAL A 463 -11.17 4.12 -0.61
C VAL A 463 -11.09 5.09 0.58
N GLY A 464 -10.01 5.01 1.38
CA GLY A 464 -9.79 5.92 2.50
C GLY A 464 -9.45 7.34 2.07
N TYR A 465 -8.61 7.48 1.04
CA TYR A 465 -8.06 8.77 0.62
C TYR A 465 -9.00 9.57 -0.29
N SER A 466 -9.70 8.93 -1.23
CA SER A 466 -10.59 9.61 -2.18
C SER A 466 -11.70 10.39 -1.46
N LEU A 467 -12.22 9.84 -0.36
CA LEU A 467 -13.25 10.51 0.42
C LEU A 467 -12.74 11.72 1.20
N ASN A 468 -11.42 11.85 1.40
CA ASN A 468 -10.84 13.03 2.03
C ASN A 468 -11.26 14.31 1.29
N ASP A 469 -11.04 14.36 -0.03
CA ASP A 469 -11.41 15.52 -0.84
C ASP A 469 -12.92 15.74 -0.88
N THR A 470 -13.69 14.66 -0.97
CA THR A 470 -15.16 14.70 -0.96
C THR A 470 -15.71 15.31 0.35
N ILE A 471 -15.17 14.88 1.49
CA ILE A 471 -15.53 15.40 2.83
C ILE A 471 -15.26 16.90 2.90
N VAL A 472 -14.14 17.33 2.38
CA VAL A 472 -13.74 18.72 2.35
C VAL A 472 -14.70 19.59 1.54
N ILE A 473 -15.08 19.12 0.36
CA ILE A 473 -16.05 19.79 -0.49
C ILE A 473 -17.42 19.87 0.20
N PHE A 474 -17.84 18.78 0.81
CA PHE A 474 -19.13 18.71 1.52
C PHE A 474 -19.16 19.58 2.78
N ASP A 475 -18.07 19.64 3.54
CA ASP A 475 -17.95 20.56 4.68
C ASP A 475 -18.05 22.03 4.22
N ARG A 476 -17.45 22.35 3.06
CA ARG A 476 -17.53 23.69 2.49
C ARG A 476 -18.95 24.03 2.03
N ILE A 477 -19.61 23.13 1.32
CA ILE A 477 -21.01 23.29 0.90
C ILE A 477 -21.89 23.52 2.14
N ARG A 478 -21.75 22.67 3.16
CA ARG A 478 -22.51 22.78 4.42
C ARG A 478 -22.26 24.12 5.12
N THR A 479 -21.02 24.57 5.16
CA THR A 479 -20.66 25.86 5.77
C THR A 479 -21.28 27.03 5.03
N ASN A 480 -21.22 27.04 3.69
CA ASN A 480 -21.81 28.07 2.88
C ASN A 480 -23.35 28.06 2.97
N MET A 481 -23.99 26.88 3.04
CA MET A 481 -25.44 26.73 3.24
C MET A 481 -25.92 27.34 4.57
N LYS A 482 -25.14 27.21 5.65
CA LYS A 482 -25.48 27.81 6.94
C LYS A 482 -25.43 29.33 6.94
N GLN A 483 -24.64 29.92 6.05
CA GLN A 483 -24.44 31.38 5.95
C GLN A 483 -25.40 32.05 4.95
N THR A 484 -26.09 31.27 4.11
CA THR A 484 -26.93 31.78 3.02
C THR A 484 -28.34 31.22 3.17
N LYS A 485 -29.36 32.08 3.21
CA LYS A 485 -30.76 31.65 3.09
C LYS A 485 -31.03 31.29 1.63
N LEU A 486 -31.20 30.02 1.36
CA LEU A 486 -31.50 29.51 0.03
C LEU A 486 -33.00 29.64 -0.25
N THR A 487 -33.38 30.35 -1.30
CA THR A 487 -34.77 30.54 -1.71
C THR A 487 -35.08 29.85 -3.04
N SER A 488 -34.06 29.55 -3.84
CA SER A 488 -34.24 28.97 -5.17
C SER A 488 -33.22 27.87 -5.50
N ALA A 489 -33.58 27.00 -6.43
CA ALA A 489 -32.69 25.96 -6.96
C ALA A 489 -31.45 26.56 -7.66
N ARG A 490 -31.57 27.74 -8.25
CA ARG A 490 -30.46 28.44 -8.89
C ARG A 490 -29.43 28.92 -7.87
N GLU A 491 -29.90 29.52 -6.76
CA GLU A 491 -29.00 29.95 -5.69
C GLU A 491 -28.22 28.79 -5.09
N LEU A 492 -28.84 27.61 -4.97
CA LEU A 492 -28.15 26.39 -4.54
C LEU A 492 -27.07 25.98 -5.54
N GLU A 493 -27.35 26.01 -6.85
CA GLU A 493 -26.35 25.69 -7.88
C GLU A 493 -25.17 26.67 -7.85
N GLU A 494 -25.44 27.96 -7.69
CA GLU A 494 -24.41 29.02 -7.57
C GLU A 494 -23.57 28.81 -6.29
N LEU A 495 -24.20 28.44 -5.16
CA LEU A 495 -23.54 28.14 -3.91
C LEU A 495 -22.61 26.92 -4.05
N VAL A 496 -23.08 25.85 -4.67
CA VAL A 496 -22.26 24.63 -4.93
C VAL A 496 -21.09 24.98 -5.85
N ASN A 497 -21.33 25.70 -6.94
CA ASN A 497 -20.26 26.14 -7.85
C ASN A 497 -19.20 26.97 -7.13
N ARG A 498 -19.61 27.91 -6.28
CA ARG A 498 -18.70 28.70 -5.44
C ARG A 498 -17.91 27.80 -4.47
N SER A 499 -18.57 26.86 -3.83
CA SER A 499 -17.93 25.93 -2.89
C SER A 499 -16.87 25.06 -3.56
N LEU A 500 -17.13 24.56 -4.76
CA LEU A 500 -16.17 23.80 -5.58
C LEU A 500 -14.93 24.65 -5.90
N TRP A 501 -15.09 25.88 -6.34
CA TRP A 501 -13.96 26.77 -6.64
C TRP A 501 -13.16 27.18 -5.41
N GLN A 502 -13.82 27.32 -4.25
CA GLN A 502 -13.15 27.61 -2.99
C GLN A 502 -12.24 26.46 -2.54
N THR A 503 -12.63 25.21 -2.80
CA THR A 503 -11.88 24.01 -2.41
C THR A 503 -10.91 23.51 -3.47
N MET A 504 -11.10 23.88 -4.74
CA MET A 504 -10.37 23.37 -5.91
C MET A 504 -8.85 23.38 -5.75
N ARG A 505 -8.28 24.52 -5.32
CA ARG A 505 -6.83 24.65 -5.17
C ARG A 505 -6.30 23.69 -4.11
N ARG A 506 -7.02 23.53 -3.00
CA ARG A 506 -6.65 22.65 -1.93
C ARG A 506 -6.69 21.20 -2.40
N SER A 507 -7.79 20.76 -3.00
CA SER A 507 -7.94 19.40 -3.54
C SER A 507 -6.85 19.07 -4.57
N LEU A 508 -6.50 20.01 -5.45
CA LEU A 508 -5.41 19.78 -6.40
C LEU A 508 -4.04 19.64 -5.71
N TYR A 509 -3.76 20.41 -4.67
CA TYR A 509 -2.47 20.37 -3.98
C TYR A 509 -2.33 19.13 -3.10
N THR A 510 -3.40 18.70 -2.41
CA THR A 510 -3.41 17.47 -1.62
C THR A 510 -3.22 16.23 -2.51
N VAL A 511 -3.94 16.15 -3.62
CA VAL A 511 -3.75 15.06 -4.59
C VAL A 511 -2.35 15.11 -5.20
N LEU A 512 -1.82 16.29 -5.52
CA LEU A 512 -0.50 16.44 -6.14
C LEU A 512 0.63 15.92 -5.25
N THR A 513 0.59 16.14 -3.93
CA THR A 513 1.63 15.65 -3.02
C THR A 513 1.67 14.14 -2.94
N VAL A 514 0.51 13.48 -2.89
CA VAL A 514 0.41 12.02 -2.90
C VAL A 514 0.73 11.45 -4.28
N PHE A 515 0.32 12.15 -5.35
CA PHE A 515 0.65 11.79 -6.72
C PHE A 515 2.17 11.81 -6.97
N ILE A 516 2.90 12.81 -6.45
CA ILE A 516 4.37 12.86 -6.51
C ILE A 516 4.98 11.63 -5.83
N ALA A 517 4.48 11.26 -4.65
CA ALA A 517 4.96 10.06 -3.95
C ALA A 517 4.69 8.78 -4.76
N ALA A 518 3.47 8.63 -5.30
CA ALA A 518 3.09 7.46 -6.10
C ALA A 518 3.87 7.36 -7.42
N VAL A 519 4.13 8.49 -8.12
CA VAL A 519 4.97 8.54 -9.33
C VAL A 519 6.42 8.21 -8.99
N GLY A 520 6.94 8.73 -7.88
CA GLY A 520 8.27 8.39 -7.40
C GLY A 520 8.42 6.88 -7.17
N LEU A 521 7.44 6.26 -6.51
CA LEU A 521 7.41 4.81 -6.30
C LEU A 521 7.27 4.03 -7.61
N LEU A 522 6.48 4.53 -8.58
CA LEU A 522 6.28 3.88 -9.87
C LEU A 522 7.55 3.86 -10.72
N TRP A 523 8.30 4.97 -10.79
CA TRP A 523 9.45 5.11 -11.69
C TRP A 523 10.78 4.72 -11.07
N LEU A 524 10.95 4.97 -9.78
CA LEU A 524 12.21 4.75 -9.06
C LEU A 524 12.13 3.61 -8.06
N GLY A 525 10.94 3.14 -7.73
CA GLY A 525 10.71 2.06 -6.79
C GLY A 525 11.08 0.69 -7.35
N GLY A 526 11.14 -0.31 -6.47
CA GLY A 526 11.36 -1.70 -6.85
C GLY A 526 10.16 -2.31 -7.58
N GLU A 527 10.40 -3.32 -8.38
CA GLU A 527 9.38 -4.00 -9.20
C GLU A 527 8.21 -4.54 -8.39
N SER A 528 8.47 -5.03 -7.19
CA SER A 528 7.44 -5.59 -6.30
C SER A 528 6.34 -4.59 -5.89
N ILE A 529 6.60 -3.27 -6.03
CA ILE A 529 5.64 -2.21 -5.69
C ILE A 529 5.10 -1.47 -6.93
N HIS A 530 5.51 -1.89 -8.14
CA HIS A 530 5.14 -1.23 -9.39
C HIS A 530 3.63 -1.25 -9.62
N LEU A 531 2.99 -2.43 -9.56
CA LEU A 531 1.55 -2.59 -9.75
C LEU A 531 0.73 -1.89 -8.65
N PHE A 532 1.21 -1.92 -7.41
CA PHE A 532 0.64 -1.14 -6.31
C PHE A 532 0.63 0.36 -6.62
N SER A 533 1.78 0.89 -7.06
CA SER A 533 1.93 2.32 -7.37
C SER A 533 1.07 2.75 -8.55
N LEU A 534 0.96 1.90 -9.57
CA LEU A 534 0.12 2.13 -10.74
C LEU A 534 -1.37 2.13 -10.38
N ALA A 535 -1.82 1.18 -9.54
CA ALA A 535 -3.18 1.14 -9.04
C ALA A 535 -3.52 2.40 -8.23
N LEU A 536 -2.59 2.85 -7.36
CA LEU A 536 -2.74 4.10 -6.62
C LEU A 536 -2.87 5.31 -7.54
N LEU A 537 -2.05 5.42 -8.57
CA LEU A 537 -2.12 6.54 -9.52
C LEU A 537 -3.48 6.59 -10.24
N PHE A 538 -3.97 5.44 -10.72
CA PHE A 538 -5.30 5.37 -11.33
C PHE A 538 -6.39 5.80 -10.35
N GLY A 539 -6.32 5.34 -9.11
CA GLY A 539 -7.28 5.70 -8.07
C GLY A 539 -7.19 7.15 -7.62
N LEU A 540 -5.99 7.73 -7.50
CA LEU A 540 -5.81 9.14 -7.15
C LEU A 540 -6.38 10.07 -8.22
N VAL A 541 -6.15 9.77 -9.49
CA VAL A 541 -6.72 10.54 -10.61
C VAL A 541 -8.23 10.40 -10.64
N SER A 542 -8.76 9.18 -10.46
CA SER A 542 -10.19 8.91 -10.36
C SER A 542 -10.82 9.66 -9.18
N GLY A 543 -10.22 9.59 -7.98
CA GLY A 543 -10.74 10.23 -6.77
C GLY A 543 -10.74 11.75 -6.84
N ALA A 544 -9.70 12.35 -7.42
CA ALA A 544 -9.67 13.78 -7.66
C ALA A 544 -10.79 14.24 -8.60
N TYR A 545 -11.05 13.44 -9.64
CA TYR A 545 -12.14 13.71 -10.58
C TYR A 545 -13.51 13.49 -9.91
N SER A 546 -13.71 12.37 -9.25
CA SER A 546 -15.01 11.99 -8.69
C SER A 546 -15.49 12.94 -7.60
N SER A 547 -14.60 13.43 -6.74
CA SER A 547 -14.92 14.36 -5.66
C SER A 547 -15.54 15.66 -6.19
N ILE A 548 -14.98 16.21 -7.27
CA ILE A 548 -15.40 17.49 -7.85
C ILE A 548 -16.58 17.31 -8.81
N PHE A 549 -16.49 16.30 -9.69
CA PHE A 549 -17.38 16.20 -10.85
C PHE A 549 -18.49 15.15 -10.69
N ILE A 550 -18.43 14.28 -9.68
CA ILE A 550 -19.45 13.27 -9.41
C ILE A 550 -20.11 13.51 -8.06
N ALA A 551 -19.37 13.43 -6.95
CA ALA A 551 -19.93 13.46 -5.60
C ALA A 551 -20.76 14.74 -5.34
N ALA A 552 -20.19 15.90 -5.63
CA ALA A 552 -20.88 17.19 -5.44
C ALA A 552 -22.11 17.34 -6.36
N GLN A 553 -22.03 16.85 -7.60
CA GLN A 553 -23.13 16.94 -8.57
C GLN A 553 -24.27 15.96 -8.22
N VAL A 554 -23.94 14.74 -7.82
CA VAL A 554 -24.92 13.74 -7.38
C VAL A 554 -25.65 14.24 -6.13
N TRP A 555 -24.91 14.76 -5.14
CA TRP A 555 -25.52 15.36 -3.96
C TRP A 555 -26.48 16.51 -4.33
N LEU A 556 -26.07 17.40 -5.22
CA LEU A 556 -26.90 18.52 -5.69
C LEU A 556 -28.21 18.03 -6.33
N ILE A 557 -28.13 17.02 -7.19
CA ILE A 557 -29.32 16.42 -7.84
C ILE A 557 -30.26 15.84 -6.80
N LEU A 558 -29.74 15.06 -5.85
CA LEU A 558 -30.52 14.43 -4.79
C LEU A 558 -31.17 15.48 -3.87
N TYR A 559 -30.40 16.52 -3.49
CA TYR A 559 -30.89 17.58 -2.63
C TYR A 559 -32.00 18.38 -3.29
N LYS A 560 -31.85 18.75 -4.58
CA LYS A 560 -32.91 19.45 -5.37
C LYS A 560 -34.18 18.64 -5.43
N ARG A 561 -34.10 17.36 -5.76
CA ARG A 561 -35.28 16.47 -5.84
C ARG A 561 -36.03 16.35 -4.53
N ARG A 562 -35.33 16.41 -3.38
CA ARG A 562 -35.94 16.20 -2.06
C ARG A 562 -36.48 17.46 -1.41
N PHE A 563 -35.77 18.58 -1.52
CA PHE A 563 -36.04 19.80 -0.75
C PHE A 563 -36.47 21.00 -1.59
N LEU A 564 -36.26 20.95 -2.90
CA LEU A 564 -36.66 22.00 -3.84
C LEU A 564 -37.34 21.31 -5.05
N PRO A 565 -38.52 20.69 -4.87
CA PRO A 565 -39.25 20.11 -5.99
C PRO A 565 -39.52 21.22 -7.03
N ALA A 566 -39.46 20.87 -8.33
CA ALA A 566 -39.73 21.77 -9.42
C ALA A 566 -41.14 22.37 -9.23
N GLY A 567 -41.17 23.69 -9.04
CA GLY A 567 -42.40 24.44 -9.15
C GLY A 567 -42.88 24.48 -10.60
#